data_c8d4352f7dda9832a83bbfadfea41446
#
_entry.id   c8d4352f7dda9832a83bbfadfea41446
#
_cell.length_a   1.000
_cell.length_b   1.000
_cell.length_c   1.000
_cell.angle_alpha   90.00
_cell.angle_beta   90.00
_cell.angle_gamma   90.00
#
_symmetry.space_group_name_H-M   'P 1'
#
loop_
_entity.id
_entity.type
_entity.pdbx_description
1 polymer ?
#
loop_
_entity_poly.entity_id
_entity_poly.type
_entity_poly.pdbx_seq_one_letter_code
_entity_poly.pdbx_strand_id
1 'polypeptide(L)'
;MPFFTEVAKMAYDVDSPVEKTIEEIPYRVIPGEVGNFRNDVFLERAIVGERLRLAMGLPCRSAAEHAPISDNIKLADQAETYYTPPLINVIKFACNACHEKRVLITEGCQGCLAHPCVEVCPKKAITLDRTNGRSYIDQDKCVKCGQCAKVCGYQAIIIQERPCARACGMDAIGSDETEKRISITRNVYPAASVSSTARSALFRTNPRSSR
;
A
#
# COMPACT_ATOMS: atom_id res chain seq x y z
N MET A 1 3.93 -4.22 16.70
CA MET A 1 3.20 -3.09 16.13
C MET A 1 2.20 -2.59 17.19
N PRO A 2 2.33 -1.35 17.70
CA PRO A 2 1.61 -0.90 18.90
C PRO A 2 0.08 -0.93 18.76
N PHE A 3 -0.48 -0.69 17.57
CA PHE A 3 -1.93 -0.64 17.37
C PHE A 3 -2.63 -2.00 17.53
N PHE A 4 -2.02 -3.12 17.12
CA PHE A 4 -2.61 -4.44 17.38
C PHE A 4 -2.63 -4.79 18.86
N THR A 5 -1.59 -4.37 19.59
CA THR A 5 -1.53 -4.53 21.04
C THR A 5 -2.64 -3.73 21.73
N GLU A 6 -2.91 -2.51 21.26
CA GLU A 6 -4.00 -1.69 21.82
C GLU A 6 -5.38 -2.27 21.51
N VAL A 7 -5.60 -2.79 20.30
CA VAL A 7 -6.85 -3.48 19.96
C VAL A 7 -7.04 -4.73 20.84
N ALA A 8 -5.99 -5.52 21.03
CA ALA A 8 -6.05 -6.69 21.91
C ALA A 8 -6.37 -6.29 23.36
N LYS A 9 -5.74 -5.24 23.89
CA LYS A 9 -6.06 -4.74 25.25
C LYS A 9 -7.52 -4.34 25.36
N MET A 10 -8.08 -3.62 24.38
CA MET A 10 -9.50 -3.25 24.38
C MET A 10 -10.43 -4.48 24.37
N ALA A 11 -10.06 -5.52 23.63
CA ALA A 11 -10.85 -6.75 23.55
C ALA A 11 -10.90 -7.52 24.87
N TYR A 12 -9.87 -7.40 25.72
CA TYR A 12 -9.80 -8.03 27.02
C TYR A 12 -10.31 -7.15 28.17
N ASP A 13 -10.48 -5.84 27.95
CA ASP A 13 -10.95 -4.90 28.96
C ASP A 13 -12.47 -4.72 28.83
N VAL A 14 -13.20 -5.56 29.54
CA VAL A 14 -14.67 -5.60 29.49
C VAL A 14 -15.33 -4.40 30.18
N ASP A 15 -14.62 -3.74 31.08
CA ASP A 15 -15.17 -2.66 31.91
C ASP A 15 -15.03 -1.27 31.28
N SER A 16 -14.16 -1.12 30.28
CA SER A 16 -13.94 0.18 29.61
C SER A 16 -14.91 0.43 28.46
N PRO A 17 -15.44 1.65 28.31
CA PRO A 17 -16.25 2.01 27.14
C PRO A 17 -15.37 2.03 25.89
N VAL A 18 -15.46 0.98 25.09
CA VAL A 18 -14.65 0.74 23.88
C VAL A 18 -14.69 1.94 22.92
N GLU A 19 -15.87 2.56 22.78
CA GLU A 19 -16.09 3.73 21.92
C GLU A 19 -15.21 4.93 22.31
N LYS A 20 -15.08 5.20 23.61
CA LYS A 20 -14.23 6.29 24.09
C LYS A 20 -12.74 5.91 24.03
N THR A 21 -12.43 4.70 24.41
CA THR A 21 -11.04 4.22 24.47
C THR A 21 -10.38 4.25 23.08
N ILE A 22 -11.09 3.85 22.02
CA ILE A 22 -10.55 3.83 20.67
C ILE A 22 -10.20 5.24 20.15
N GLU A 23 -10.97 6.25 20.51
CA GLU A 23 -10.70 7.64 20.10
C GLU A 23 -9.41 8.20 20.74
N GLU A 24 -9.02 7.69 21.92
CA GLU A 24 -7.83 8.11 22.63
C GLU A 24 -6.54 7.41 22.16
N ILE A 25 -6.65 6.22 21.57
CA ILE A 25 -5.48 5.41 21.19
C ILE A 25 -4.52 6.15 20.25
N PRO A 26 -4.96 6.87 19.19
CA PRO A 26 -4.04 7.61 18.33
C PRO A 26 -3.16 8.62 19.08
N TYR A 27 -3.69 9.22 20.12
CA TYR A 27 -2.97 10.17 20.96
C TYR A 27 -2.00 9.49 21.94
N ARG A 28 -2.31 8.27 22.38
CA ARG A 28 -1.39 7.45 23.19
C ARG A 28 -0.24 6.89 22.33
N VAL A 29 -0.52 6.51 21.10
CA VAL A 29 0.49 5.95 20.17
C VAL A 29 1.42 7.04 19.64
N ILE A 30 0.87 8.22 19.37
CA ILE A 30 1.62 9.40 18.90
C ILE A 30 1.36 10.56 19.87
N PRO A 31 2.11 10.62 20.98
CA PRO A 31 1.99 11.69 21.96
C PRO A 31 2.65 12.98 21.46
N GLY A 32 2.23 14.11 22.04
CA GLY A 32 2.83 15.41 21.76
C GLY A 32 2.30 16.08 20.50
N GLU A 33 2.98 17.11 20.06
CA GLU A 33 2.55 17.98 18.95
C GLU A 33 3.33 17.73 17.65
N VAL A 34 4.38 16.91 17.71
CA VAL A 34 5.26 16.62 16.56
C VAL A 34 5.05 15.18 16.12
N GLY A 35 4.91 14.99 14.82
CA GLY A 35 4.78 13.65 14.22
C GLY A 35 6.10 12.86 14.29
N ASN A 36 6.01 11.53 14.34
CA ASN A 36 7.18 10.65 14.39
C ASN A 36 7.78 10.37 13.00
N PHE A 37 6.94 10.35 11.96
CA PHE A 37 7.32 9.95 10.60
C PHE A 37 6.95 10.99 9.55
N ARG A 38 6.04 11.90 9.86
CA ARG A 38 5.51 12.92 8.96
C ARG A 38 5.53 14.28 9.67
N ASN A 39 5.48 15.35 8.87
CA ASN A 39 5.42 16.70 9.41
C ASN A 39 4.07 17.06 10.05
N ASP A 40 3.03 16.29 9.74
CA ASP A 40 1.67 16.51 10.22
C ASP A 40 1.26 15.42 11.21
N VAL A 41 1.20 15.78 12.48
CA VAL A 41 0.80 14.87 13.57
C VAL A 41 -0.67 14.46 13.49
N PHE A 42 -1.53 15.35 12.96
CA PHE A 42 -2.96 15.03 12.80
C PHE A 42 -3.16 13.97 11.73
N LEU A 43 -2.43 14.07 10.64
CA LEU A 43 -2.43 13.06 9.59
C LEU A 43 -1.91 11.70 10.11
N GLU A 44 -0.86 11.69 10.91
CA GLU A 44 -0.35 10.45 11.52
C GLU A 44 -1.39 9.80 12.44
N ARG A 45 -2.04 10.58 13.31
CA ARG A 45 -3.10 10.10 14.18
C ARG A 45 -4.31 9.59 13.40
N ALA A 46 -4.70 10.27 12.31
CA ALA A 46 -5.74 9.79 11.43
C ALA A 46 -5.39 8.43 10.80
N ILE A 47 -4.13 8.25 10.37
CA ILE A 47 -3.65 6.96 9.85
C ILE A 47 -3.69 5.87 10.91
N VAL A 48 -3.33 6.17 12.15
CA VAL A 48 -3.44 5.22 13.27
C VAL A 48 -4.91 4.84 13.49
N GLY A 49 -5.83 5.80 13.47
CA GLY A 49 -7.27 5.55 13.59
C GLY A 49 -7.79 4.58 12.54
N GLU A 50 -7.44 4.78 11.26
CA GLU A 50 -7.85 3.84 10.21
C GLU A 50 -7.21 2.45 10.37
N ARG A 51 -5.95 2.39 10.83
CA ARG A 51 -5.29 1.10 11.13
C ARG A 51 -5.97 0.35 12.26
N LEU A 52 -6.44 1.05 13.29
CA LEU A 52 -7.21 0.45 14.39
C LEU A 52 -8.52 -0.15 13.87
N ARG A 53 -9.27 0.61 13.05
CA ARG A 53 -10.50 0.12 12.42
C ARG A 53 -10.26 -1.14 11.58
N LEU A 54 -9.26 -1.11 10.70
CA LEU A 54 -8.89 -2.25 9.87
C LEU A 54 -8.44 -3.47 10.71
N ALA A 55 -7.75 -3.23 11.83
CA ALA A 55 -7.35 -4.31 12.74
C ALA A 55 -8.54 -4.99 13.45
N MET A 56 -9.66 -4.28 13.56
CA MET A 56 -10.93 -4.81 14.08
C MET A 56 -11.86 -5.36 12.98
N GLY A 57 -11.40 -5.41 11.72
CA GLY A 57 -12.22 -5.84 10.59
C GLY A 57 -13.21 -4.80 10.06
N LEU A 58 -13.14 -3.56 10.55
CA LEU A 58 -14.01 -2.48 10.07
C LEU A 58 -13.44 -1.85 8.78
N PRO A 59 -14.29 -1.36 7.87
CA PRO A 59 -13.83 -0.65 6.68
C PRO A 59 -13.22 0.70 7.03
N CYS A 60 -12.38 1.24 6.14
CA CYS A 60 -11.91 2.63 6.23
C CYS A 60 -13.09 3.59 6.16
N ARG A 61 -13.00 4.69 6.90
CA ARG A 61 -14.01 5.77 6.85
C ARG A 61 -13.95 6.50 5.51
N SER A 62 -15.09 7.04 5.10
CA SER A 62 -15.16 7.96 3.96
C SER A 62 -14.42 9.26 4.30
N ALA A 63 -13.66 9.80 3.34
CA ALA A 63 -13.06 11.14 3.50
C ALA A 63 -14.09 12.28 3.29
N ALA A 64 -15.27 11.97 2.73
CA ALA A 64 -16.32 12.94 2.46
C ALA A 64 -17.27 13.16 3.63
N GLU A 65 -17.33 12.21 4.57
CA GLU A 65 -18.29 12.23 5.68
C GLU A 65 -17.55 12.27 7.01
N HIS A 66 -18.07 13.09 7.92
CA HIS A 66 -17.55 13.11 9.28
C HIS A 66 -18.02 11.85 10.03
N ALA A 67 -17.08 11.06 10.50
CA ALA A 67 -17.35 9.89 11.33
C ALA A 67 -16.27 9.70 12.40
N PRO A 68 -16.64 9.35 13.64
CA PRO A 68 -15.67 9.00 14.68
C PRO A 68 -14.94 7.70 14.34
N ILE A 69 -13.83 7.40 15.01
CA ILE A 69 -13.11 6.14 14.82
C ILE A 69 -13.98 4.96 15.26
N SER A 70 -14.79 5.17 16.25
CA SER A 70 -15.75 4.21 16.84
C SER A 70 -16.99 3.94 15.98
N ASP A 71 -17.15 4.63 14.83
CA ASP A 71 -18.30 4.42 13.97
C ASP A 71 -18.46 2.94 13.57
N ASN A 72 -19.68 2.43 13.74
CA ASN A 72 -20.02 1.03 13.44
C ASN A 72 -19.18 -0.02 14.21
N ILE A 73 -18.63 0.30 15.38
CA ILE A 73 -17.76 -0.60 16.15
C ILE A 73 -18.41 -1.94 16.50
N LYS A 74 -19.74 -1.97 16.63
CA LYS A 74 -20.50 -3.19 16.88
C LYS A 74 -20.40 -4.24 15.77
N LEU A 75 -20.00 -3.84 14.56
CA LEU A 75 -19.74 -4.76 13.47
C LEU A 75 -18.44 -5.56 13.69
N ALA A 76 -17.55 -5.07 14.55
CA ALA A 76 -16.31 -5.78 14.86
C ALA A 76 -16.53 -7.11 15.57
N ASP A 77 -17.68 -7.30 16.24
CA ASP A 77 -18.04 -8.57 16.92
C ASP A 77 -18.50 -9.64 15.93
N GLN A 78 -18.71 -9.27 14.66
CA GLN A 78 -19.17 -10.20 13.63
C GLN A 78 -17.98 -10.90 12.98
N ALA A 79 -17.77 -12.18 13.25
CA ALA A 79 -16.65 -12.97 12.71
C ALA A 79 -16.56 -12.95 11.16
N GLU A 80 -17.69 -12.81 10.48
CA GLU A 80 -17.78 -12.78 9.03
C GLU A 80 -17.16 -11.52 8.41
N THR A 81 -17.06 -10.42 9.15
CA THR A 81 -16.52 -9.14 8.70
C THR A 81 -15.06 -9.25 8.24
N TYR A 82 -14.28 -10.14 8.85
CA TYR A 82 -12.86 -10.34 8.51
C TYR A 82 -12.64 -10.95 7.13
N TYR A 83 -13.64 -11.57 6.56
CA TYR A 83 -13.58 -12.21 5.24
C TYR A 83 -14.28 -11.43 4.14
N THR A 84 -14.76 -10.23 4.45
CA THR A 84 -15.42 -9.38 3.46
C THR A 84 -14.38 -8.71 2.56
N PRO A 85 -14.46 -8.85 1.22
CA PRO A 85 -13.57 -8.14 0.32
C PRO A 85 -13.70 -6.61 0.41
N PRO A 86 -12.62 -5.87 0.20
CA PRO A 86 -11.27 -6.32 -0.19
C PRO A 86 -10.44 -6.75 1.01
N LEU A 87 -9.70 -7.87 0.90
CA LEU A 87 -8.78 -8.32 1.96
C LEU A 87 -7.57 -7.40 2.11
N ILE A 88 -7.17 -6.73 1.04
CA ILE A 88 -6.12 -5.71 1.07
C ILE A 88 -6.78 -4.34 1.07
N ASN A 89 -6.66 -3.63 2.17
CA ASN A 89 -7.19 -2.28 2.31
C ASN A 89 -6.07 -1.25 2.18
N VAL A 90 -6.35 -0.18 1.44
CA VAL A 90 -5.42 0.93 1.25
C VAL A 90 -5.98 2.20 1.88
N ILE A 91 -5.25 2.73 2.85
CA ILE A 91 -5.57 4.03 3.44
C ILE A 91 -5.13 5.12 2.46
N LYS A 92 -6.06 5.65 1.67
CA LYS A 92 -5.77 6.57 0.55
C LYS A 92 -5.00 7.81 0.96
N PHE A 93 -5.37 8.44 2.06
CA PHE A 93 -4.69 9.65 2.53
C PHE A 93 -3.30 9.39 3.13
N ALA A 94 -2.99 8.14 3.45
CA ALA A 94 -1.63 7.73 3.84
C ALA A 94 -0.72 7.51 2.62
N CYS A 95 -1.28 7.42 1.42
CA CYS A 95 -0.52 7.20 0.20
C CYS A 95 0.16 8.50 -0.28
N ASN A 96 1.48 8.45 -0.49
CA ASN A 96 2.26 9.59 -0.99
C ASN A 96 2.13 9.78 -2.51
N ALA A 97 1.24 9.08 -3.20
CA ALA A 97 1.06 9.13 -4.65
C ALA A 97 2.39 9.03 -5.43
N CYS A 98 3.25 8.08 -5.05
CA CYS A 98 4.52 7.87 -5.75
C CYS A 98 4.27 7.59 -7.22
N HIS A 99 5.16 8.05 -8.10
CA HIS A 99 5.08 7.76 -9.52
C HIS A 99 5.06 6.25 -9.80
N GLU A 100 4.38 5.85 -10.84
CA GLU A 100 4.43 4.48 -11.35
C GLU A 100 5.82 4.12 -11.85
N LYS A 101 5.99 2.93 -12.40
CA LYS A 101 7.26 2.47 -12.95
C LYS A 101 7.89 3.53 -13.87
N ARG A 102 9.10 3.94 -13.55
CA ARG A 102 9.89 4.93 -14.30
C ARG A 102 11.28 4.39 -14.56
N VAL A 103 11.84 4.72 -15.70
CA VAL A 103 13.26 4.47 -16.01
C VAL A 103 13.97 5.83 -16.00
N LEU A 104 14.95 5.96 -15.15
CA LEU A 104 15.67 7.23 -14.95
C LEU A 104 17.16 7.05 -15.22
N ILE A 105 17.78 8.06 -15.82
CA ILE A 105 19.23 8.16 -15.90
C ILE A 105 19.70 9.04 -14.74
N THR A 106 20.62 8.53 -13.96
CA THR A 106 21.16 9.21 -12.78
C THR A 106 22.36 10.07 -13.17
N GLU A 107 22.84 10.86 -12.21
CA GLU A 107 24.07 11.64 -12.33
C GLU A 107 25.32 10.81 -12.64
N GLY A 108 25.26 9.49 -12.41
CA GLY A 108 26.33 8.54 -12.75
C GLY A 108 26.53 8.32 -14.25
N CYS A 109 25.70 8.94 -15.12
CA CYS A 109 25.87 8.84 -16.57
C CYS A 109 27.13 9.57 -17.03
N GLN A 110 28.07 8.84 -17.66
CA GLN A 110 29.36 9.35 -18.13
C GLN A 110 29.34 9.81 -19.58
N GLY A 111 28.19 9.78 -20.26
CA GLY A 111 28.14 10.17 -21.67
C GLY A 111 29.05 9.33 -22.58
N CYS A 112 29.05 8.00 -22.41
CA CYS A 112 29.94 7.07 -23.14
C CYS A 112 29.78 7.21 -24.66
N LEU A 113 30.90 7.13 -25.40
CA LEU A 113 30.93 7.32 -26.87
C LEU A 113 30.02 6.38 -27.65
N ALA A 114 29.92 5.10 -27.23
CA ALA A 114 29.14 4.11 -27.93
C ALA A 114 27.63 4.20 -27.70
N HIS A 115 27.18 4.97 -26.67
CA HIS A 115 25.77 5.16 -26.31
C HIS A 115 24.89 3.89 -26.43
N PRO A 116 25.27 2.75 -25.84
CA PRO A 116 24.55 1.49 -26.02
C PRO A 116 23.09 1.57 -25.56
N CYS A 117 22.80 2.45 -24.60
CA CYS A 117 21.44 2.69 -24.12
C CYS A 117 20.52 3.32 -25.18
N VAL A 118 21.07 4.15 -26.09
CA VAL A 118 20.33 4.76 -27.20
C VAL A 118 20.05 3.71 -28.27
N GLU A 119 21.07 2.93 -28.63
CA GLU A 119 20.97 1.91 -29.67
C GLU A 119 19.98 0.77 -29.32
N VAL A 120 19.98 0.33 -28.06
CA VAL A 120 19.10 -0.75 -27.61
C VAL A 120 17.65 -0.33 -27.43
N CYS A 121 17.34 0.97 -27.46
CA CYS A 121 16.00 1.47 -27.18
C CYS A 121 15.04 1.24 -28.37
N PRO A 122 14.05 0.33 -28.26
CA PRO A 122 13.16 -0.03 -29.37
C PRO A 122 12.23 1.15 -29.76
N LYS A 123 11.98 2.07 -28.83
CA LYS A 123 11.13 3.25 -29.04
C LYS A 123 11.92 4.54 -29.30
N LYS A 124 13.24 4.45 -29.36
CA LYS A 124 14.12 5.62 -29.52
C LYS A 124 13.78 6.75 -28.53
N ALA A 125 13.42 6.34 -27.31
CA ALA A 125 13.04 7.26 -26.23
C ALA A 125 14.25 7.89 -25.51
N ILE A 126 15.47 7.52 -25.89
CA ILE A 126 16.70 8.03 -25.28
C ILE A 126 17.38 8.96 -26.27
N THR A 127 17.63 10.18 -25.84
CA THR A 127 18.34 11.22 -26.60
C THR A 127 19.58 11.67 -25.84
N LEU A 128 20.49 12.30 -26.53
CA LEU A 128 21.72 12.86 -25.96
C LEU A 128 21.55 14.34 -25.76
N ASP A 129 21.90 14.80 -24.60
CA ASP A 129 22.09 16.24 -24.35
C ASP A 129 23.47 16.67 -24.91
N ARG A 130 23.46 17.49 -25.92
CA ARG A 130 24.68 17.96 -26.59
C ARG A 130 25.52 18.91 -25.74
N THR A 131 24.95 19.42 -24.66
CA THR A 131 25.66 20.38 -23.81
C THR A 131 26.59 19.69 -22.82
N ASN A 132 26.13 18.54 -22.28
CA ASN A 132 26.85 17.80 -21.26
C ASN A 132 27.21 16.34 -21.67
N GLY A 133 26.83 15.93 -22.87
CA GLY A 133 27.08 14.59 -23.41
C GLY A 133 26.28 13.46 -22.74
N ARG A 134 25.41 13.77 -21.80
CA ARG A 134 24.65 12.76 -21.05
C ARG A 134 23.39 12.30 -21.81
N SER A 135 23.00 11.09 -21.58
CA SER A 135 21.74 10.58 -22.13
C SER A 135 20.55 11.04 -21.30
N TYR A 136 19.42 11.26 -21.96
CA TYR A 136 18.14 11.67 -21.38
C TYR A 136 17.03 10.73 -21.88
N ILE A 137 16.06 10.38 -21.01
CA ILE A 137 14.92 9.53 -21.36
C ILE A 137 13.64 10.35 -21.44
N ASP A 138 13.02 10.35 -22.61
CA ASP A 138 11.67 10.84 -22.80
C ASP A 138 10.68 9.84 -22.19
N GLN A 139 10.04 10.24 -21.07
CA GLN A 139 9.15 9.35 -20.31
C GLN A 139 7.86 9.01 -21.06
N ASP A 140 7.42 9.88 -21.98
CA ASP A 140 6.17 9.69 -22.75
C ASP A 140 6.38 8.64 -23.86
N LYS A 141 7.56 8.57 -24.44
CA LYS A 141 7.94 7.55 -25.44
C LYS A 141 8.40 6.24 -24.80
N CYS A 142 8.83 6.30 -23.54
CA CYS A 142 9.45 5.16 -22.86
C CYS A 142 8.42 4.10 -22.47
N VAL A 143 8.54 2.89 -23.03
CA VAL A 143 7.71 1.73 -22.66
C VAL A 143 8.19 0.98 -21.41
N LYS A 144 9.18 1.53 -20.71
CA LYS A 144 9.65 1.04 -19.39
C LYS A 144 10.15 -0.42 -19.43
N CYS A 145 10.68 -0.90 -20.60
CA CYS A 145 11.13 -2.29 -20.79
C CYS A 145 12.43 -2.62 -20.05
N GLY A 146 13.22 -1.61 -19.65
CA GLY A 146 14.44 -1.78 -18.88
C GLY A 146 15.67 -2.29 -19.68
N GLN A 147 15.61 -2.44 -21.00
CA GLN A 147 16.74 -2.92 -21.78
C GLN A 147 17.95 -2.00 -21.69
N CYS A 148 17.74 -0.69 -21.68
CA CYS A 148 18.80 0.32 -21.52
C CYS A 148 19.56 0.16 -20.20
N ALA A 149 18.90 -0.24 -19.13
CA ALA A 149 19.56 -0.47 -17.84
C ALA A 149 20.52 -1.67 -17.88
N LYS A 150 20.17 -2.72 -18.67
CA LYS A 150 20.98 -3.93 -18.77
C LYS A 150 22.29 -3.71 -19.53
N VAL A 151 22.32 -2.78 -20.50
CA VAL A 151 23.49 -2.50 -21.33
C VAL A 151 24.35 -1.36 -20.79
N CYS A 152 23.91 -0.67 -19.75
CA CYS A 152 24.66 0.44 -19.16
C CYS A 152 25.81 -0.09 -18.30
N GLY A 153 27.03 0.00 -18.80
CA GLY A 153 28.24 -0.43 -18.08
C GLY A 153 28.50 0.35 -16.79
N TYR A 154 28.00 1.58 -16.67
CA TYR A 154 28.11 2.43 -15.50
C TYR A 154 26.96 2.26 -14.51
N GLN A 155 25.98 1.40 -14.81
CA GLN A 155 24.78 1.21 -14.00
C GLN A 155 24.05 2.53 -13.66
N ALA A 156 24.19 3.53 -14.52
CA ALA A 156 23.61 4.84 -14.33
C ALA A 156 22.10 4.90 -14.63
N ILE A 157 21.50 3.80 -15.13
CA ILE A 157 20.08 3.73 -15.46
C ILE A 157 19.38 2.87 -14.43
N ILE A 158 18.47 3.49 -13.70
CA ILE A 158 17.69 2.83 -12.65
C ILE A 158 16.23 2.68 -13.04
N ILE A 159 15.62 1.58 -12.61
CA ILE A 159 14.19 1.33 -12.76
C ILE A 159 13.56 1.56 -11.40
N GLN A 160 12.77 2.60 -11.29
CA GLN A 160 11.99 2.88 -10.09
C GLN A 160 10.62 2.23 -10.23
N GLU A 161 10.27 1.42 -9.26
CA GLU A 161 8.94 0.83 -9.11
C GLU A 161 8.39 1.17 -7.74
N ARG A 162 7.07 1.29 -7.63
CA ARG A 162 6.43 1.54 -6.34
C ARG A 162 6.65 0.36 -5.40
N PRO A 163 7.15 0.58 -4.19
CA PRO A 163 7.43 -0.52 -3.25
C PRO A 163 6.21 -1.39 -2.95
N CYS A 164 5.03 -0.77 -2.79
CA CYS A 164 3.79 -1.48 -2.51
C CYS A 164 3.35 -2.39 -3.66
N ALA A 165 3.43 -1.92 -4.92
CA ALA A 165 3.10 -2.72 -6.10
C ALA A 165 4.12 -3.85 -6.29
N ARG A 166 5.42 -3.55 -6.16
CA ARG A 166 6.50 -4.54 -6.26
C ARG A 166 6.39 -5.64 -5.20
N ALA A 167 5.98 -5.29 -3.98
CA ALA A 167 5.82 -6.25 -2.90
C ALA A 167 4.55 -7.10 -3.03
N CYS A 168 3.59 -6.69 -3.85
CA CYS A 168 2.33 -7.38 -4.04
C CYS A 168 2.45 -8.44 -5.13
N GLY A 169 2.72 -9.69 -4.76
CA GLY A 169 2.82 -10.81 -5.71
C GLY A 169 1.52 -11.16 -6.44
N MET A 170 0.39 -10.56 -6.04
CA MET A 170 -0.94 -10.79 -6.62
C MET A 170 -1.39 -9.68 -7.59
N ASP A 171 -0.56 -8.66 -7.82
CA ASP A 171 -0.94 -7.45 -8.58
C ASP A 171 -2.28 -6.82 -8.11
N ALA A 172 -2.54 -6.92 -6.81
CA ALA A 172 -3.79 -6.47 -6.20
C ALA A 172 -3.78 -4.98 -5.81
N ILE A 173 -2.71 -4.26 -6.11
CA ILE A 173 -2.55 -2.83 -5.80
C ILE A 173 -2.46 -2.04 -7.10
N GLY A 174 -3.54 -1.33 -7.41
CA GLY A 174 -3.62 -0.42 -8.56
C GLY A 174 -3.43 1.05 -8.20
N SER A 175 -3.68 1.93 -9.15
CA SER A 175 -3.76 3.38 -8.96
C SER A 175 -5.14 3.89 -9.37
N ASP A 176 -5.61 4.93 -8.69
CA ASP A 176 -6.72 5.74 -9.15
C ASP A 176 -6.22 6.89 -10.06
N GLU A 177 -7.15 7.73 -10.52
CA GLU A 177 -6.85 8.87 -11.40
C GLU A 177 -5.90 9.91 -10.75
N THR A 178 -5.85 9.94 -9.42
CA THR A 178 -4.97 10.82 -8.65
C THR A 178 -3.62 10.17 -8.30
N GLU A 179 -3.25 9.08 -8.98
CA GLU A 179 -2.08 8.26 -8.70
C GLU A 179 -2.04 7.65 -7.27
N LYS A 180 -3.09 7.77 -6.47
CA LYS A 180 -3.18 7.11 -5.16
C LYS A 180 -3.50 5.63 -5.31
N ARG A 181 -3.13 4.85 -4.31
CA ARG A 181 -3.32 3.40 -4.35
C ARG A 181 -4.75 3.00 -4.05
N ILE A 182 -5.19 1.99 -4.79
CA ILE A 182 -6.46 1.30 -4.57
C ILE A 182 -6.22 -0.21 -4.57
N SER A 183 -7.11 -0.94 -3.89
CA SER A 183 -7.12 -2.39 -3.94
C SER A 183 -7.90 -2.87 -5.18
N ILE A 184 -7.32 -3.82 -5.91
CA ILE A 184 -7.96 -4.49 -7.04
C ILE A 184 -8.50 -5.85 -6.56
N THR A 185 -9.74 -5.85 -6.13
CA THR A 185 -10.38 -7.01 -5.49
C THR A 185 -10.33 -8.28 -6.35
N ARG A 186 -10.52 -8.16 -7.67
CA ARG A 186 -10.48 -9.31 -8.60
C ARG A 186 -9.15 -10.06 -8.61
N ASN A 187 -8.04 -9.37 -8.31
CA ASN A 187 -6.71 -9.97 -8.29
C ASN A 187 -6.38 -10.59 -6.93
N VAL A 188 -7.07 -10.17 -5.86
CA VAL A 188 -6.96 -10.77 -4.52
C VAL A 188 -7.70 -12.11 -4.47
N TYR A 189 -8.80 -12.18 -5.21
CA TYR A 189 -9.53 -13.42 -5.45
C TYR A 189 -9.48 -13.70 -6.95
N PRO A 190 -8.45 -14.40 -7.47
CA PRO A 190 -8.59 -14.99 -8.80
C PRO A 190 -9.89 -15.80 -8.77
N ALA A 191 -10.73 -15.65 -9.78
CA ALA A 191 -12.09 -16.19 -9.86
C ALA A 191 -12.17 -17.73 -9.77
N ALA A 192 -11.50 -18.33 -8.82
CA ALA A 192 -11.87 -19.59 -8.25
C ALA A 192 -13.21 -19.30 -7.57
N SER A 193 -14.28 -19.63 -8.25
CA SER A 193 -15.55 -19.92 -7.63
C SER A 193 -15.27 -20.80 -6.43
N VAL A 194 -15.07 -20.18 -5.27
CA VAL A 194 -15.23 -20.88 -3.99
C VAL A 194 -16.72 -21.13 -3.94
N SER A 195 -17.12 -22.28 -4.50
CA SER A 195 -18.47 -22.77 -4.42
C SER A 195 -18.86 -22.69 -2.94
N SER A 196 -20.09 -22.31 -2.67
CA SER A 196 -20.66 -22.20 -1.32
C SER A 196 -20.42 -23.44 -0.44
N THR A 197 -20.11 -24.58 -1.05
CA THR A 197 -19.71 -25.84 -0.43
C THR A 197 -18.35 -25.81 0.29
N ALA A 198 -17.40 -24.99 -0.14
CA ALA A 198 -16.08 -24.89 0.51
C ALA A 198 -16.13 -24.04 1.80
N ARG A 199 -17.10 -23.13 1.95
CA ARG A 199 -17.29 -22.35 3.18
C ARG A 199 -17.70 -23.25 4.37
N SER A 200 -18.47 -24.31 4.12
CA SER A 200 -18.92 -25.24 5.17
C SER A 200 -17.83 -26.21 5.66
N ALA A 201 -16.76 -26.41 4.89
CA ALA A 201 -15.71 -27.36 5.24
C ALA A 201 -14.63 -26.78 6.17
N LEU A 202 -14.44 -25.46 6.19
CA LEU A 202 -13.44 -24.79 7.02
C LEU A 202 -13.90 -24.56 8.49
N PHE A 203 -15.19 -24.71 8.79
CA PHE A 203 -15.76 -24.57 10.13
C PHE A 203 -16.20 -25.88 10.79
N ARG A 204 -15.63 -27.01 10.41
CA ARG A 204 -15.75 -28.20 11.27
C ARG A 204 -14.79 -28.05 12.44
N THR A 205 -15.29 -27.46 13.50
CA THR A 205 -14.73 -27.56 14.86
C THR A 205 -14.35 -29.00 15.16
N ASN A 206 -13.07 -29.19 15.42
CA ASN A 206 -12.55 -30.48 15.86
C ASN A 206 -13.10 -30.81 17.28
N PRO A 207 -13.97 -31.79 17.48
CA PRO A 207 -14.42 -32.16 18.83
C PRO A 207 -13.36 -33.07 19.43
N ARG A 208 -12.30 -32.53 19.98
CA ARG A 208 -11.37 -33.26 20.83
C ARG A 208 -10.97 -32.39 22.01
N SER A 209 -11.74 -32.48 23.08
CA SER A 209 -11.21 -32.68 24.43
C SER A 209 -12.33 -32.93 25.41
N SER A 210 -12.69 -34.19 25.56
CA SER A 210 -13.22 -34.68 26.81
C SER A 210 -12.55 -36.02 27.06
N ARG A 211 -11.44 -35.97 27.78
CA ARG A 211 -10.99 -36.98 28.76
C ARG A 211 -9.90 -36.39 29.62
#